data_442d313e16291965356ca14a382b5b6a
#
_entry.id   442d313e16291965356ca14a382b5b6a
#
_cell.length_a   1.000
_cell.length_b   1.000
_cell.length_c   1.000
_cell.angle_alpha   90.00
_cell.angle_beta   90.00
_cell.angle_gamma   90.00
#
_symmetry.space_group_name_H-M   'P 1'
#
loop_
_entity.id
_entity.type
_entity.pdbx_description
1 polymer ?
#
loop_
_entity_poly.entity_id
_entity_poly.type
_entity_poly.pdbx_seq_one_letter_code
_entity_poly.pdbx_strand_id
1 'polypeptide(L)'
;MNKFDLNNRTAVITGGAQGFGLDIAKKFLNFGVKVIIWDIDEQQLQIASKEINNSNLSYNQVDVSNFEQVNNAVLKITKSSSIDILINNAGITGSNATVWDYDVNEWNKVLEINLLGTFYCCKTIVPHMIKKNYGRIVNVASVAGKDGNPNASAYSSAKAGIIGLTKSLGKELADKNIAVNAVTPSTANTKILDQMSDKHVKYMLSKVPRARFLELEEFSSLVCWLSSEENSFSTAAVFDISGGRSTY
;
A
#
# COMPACT_ATOMS: atom_id res chain seq x y z
N MET A 1 17.40 -3.76 19.86
CA MET A 1 16.36 -3.70 18.83
C MET A 1 17.03 -3.09 17.59
N ASN A 2 17.10 -3.82 16.47
CA ASN A 2 17.62 -3.26 15.22
C ASN A 2 16.68 -2.12 14.78
N LYS A 3 17.21 -0.93 14.60
CA LYS A 3 16.46 0.23 14.12
C LYS A 3 16.76 0.39 12.64
N PHE A 4 15.74 0.33 11.78
CA PHE A 4 15.87 0.77 10.40
C PHE A 4 16.16 2.27 10.35
N ASP A 5 17.02 2.69 9.42
CA ASP A 5 17.28 4.12 9.21
C ASP A 5 16.16 4.75 8.39
N LEU A 6 15.19 5.27 9.10
CA LEU A 6 14.02 6.01 8.58
C LEU A 6 13.97 7.43 9.14
N ASN A 7 14.96 7.83 9.94
CA ASN A 7 14.94 9.10 10.67
C ASN A 7 14.91 10.31 9.72
N ASN A 8 14.15 11.35 10.09
CA ASN A 8 13.97 12.58 9.32
C ASN A 8 13.38 12.39 7.91
N ARG A 9 12.76 11.26 7.62
CA ARG A 9 12.03 11.03 6.37
C ARG A 9 10.59 11.51 6.47
N THR A 10 10.01 11.87 5.32
CA THR A 10 8.59 12.18 5.20
C THR A 10 7.91 11.12 4.34
N ALA A 11 6.89 10.48 4.90
CA ALA A 11 6.14 9.42 4.23
C ALA A 11 4.70 9.85 3.93
N VAL A 12 4.23 9.53 2.74
CA VAL A 12 2.81 9.55 2.38
C VAL A 12 2.29 8.12 2.34
N ILE A 13 1.18 7.86 3.03
CA ILE A 13 0.55 6.54 3.10
C ILE A 13 -0.91 6.68 2.66
N THR A 14 -1.28 6.07 1.54
CA THR A 14 -2.68 6.07 1.07
C THR A 14 -3.49 4.95 1.73
N GLY A 15 -4.79 5.18 1.99
CA GLY A 15 -5.61 4.25 2.80
C GLY A 15 -5.05 4.14 4.22
N GLY A 16 -4.59 5.27 4.79
CA GLY A 16 -3.83 5.31 6.04
C GLY A 16 -4.67 5.35 7.31
N ALA A 17 -5.99 5.44 7.18
CA ALA A 17 -6.88 5.60 8.35
C ALA A 17 -7.19 4.29 9.07
N GLN A 18 -6.90 3.12 8.47
CA GLN A 18 -7.21 1.81 9.03
C GLN A 18 -6.30 0.69 8.49
N GLY A 19 -6.41 -0.51 9.07
CA GLY A 19 -5.76 -1.73 8.60
C GLY A 19 -4.24 -1.60 8.44
N PHE A 20 -3.70 -2.12 7.35
CA PHE A 20 -2.27 -2.07 7.06
C PHE A 20 -1.71 -0.64 7.03
N GLY A 21 -2.43 0.32 6.41
CA GLY A 21 -1.97 1.69 6.31
C GLY A 21 -1.79 2.35 7.67
N LEU A 22 -2.73 2.14 8.59
CA LEU A 22 -2.66 2.66 9.95
C LEU A 22 -1.53 2.02 10.76
N ASP A 23 -1.33 0.71 10.63
CA ASP A 23 -0.25 0.01 11.33
C ASP A 23 1.13 0.45 10.83
N ILE A 24 1.30 0.63 9.51
CA ILE A 24 2.51 1.21 8.93
C ILE A 24 2.75 2.62 9.47
N ALA A 25 1.70 3.46 9.54
CA ALA A 25 1.81 4.81 10.06
C ALA A 25 2.31 4.82 11.51
N LYS A 26 1.71 4.02 12.39
CA LYS A 26 2.15 3.85 13.79
C LYS A 26 3.62 3.41 13.87
N LYS A 27 4.01 2.44 13.06
CA LYS A 27 5.37 1.92 13.05
C LYS A 27 6.39 2.94 12.53
N PHE A 28 6.06 3.67 11.47
CA PHE A 28 6.91 4.75 10.94
C PHE A 28 7.12 5.86 11.96
N LEU A 29 6.08 6.27 12.68
CA LEU A 29 6.18 7.27 13.74
C LEU A 29 7.15 6.84 14.85
N ASN A 30 7.18 5.54 15.21
CA ASN A 30 8.12 5.00 16.19
C ASN A 30 9.59 5.07 15.72
N PHE A 31 9.84 5.20 14.42
CA PHE A 31 11.15 5.42 13.83
C PHE A 31 11.47 6.90 13.57
N GLY A 32 10.61 7.84 14.01
CA GLY A 32 10.81 9.27 13.84
C GLY A 32 10.47 9.82 12.44
N VAL A 33 9.74 9.06 11.63
CA VAL A 33 9.25 9.50 10.32
C VAL A 33 8.15 10.55 10.51
N LYS A 34 8.13 11.58 9.67
CA LYS A 34 6.97 12.46 9.51
C LYS A 34 5.97 11.77 8.61
N VAL A 35 4.81 11.43 9.12
CA VAL A 35 3.80 10.63 8.41
C VAL A 35 2.63 11.51 8.00
N ILE A 36 2.23 11.39 6.73
CA ILE A 36 1.04 12.03 6.17
C ILE A 36 0.14 10.90 5.67
N ILE A 37 -0.96 10.67 6.37
CA ILE A 37 -1.94 9.66 5.95
C ILE A 37 -3.00 10.30 5.05
N TRP A 38 -3.33 9.62 3.95
CA TRP A 38 -4.42 9.96 3.04
C TRP A 38 -5.48 8.88 3.10
N ASP A 39 -6.73 9.30 3.15
CA ASP A 39 -7.87 8.41 3.05
C ASP A 39 -9.07 9.20 2.46
N ILE A 40 -10.03 8.49 1.89
CA ILE A 40 -11.28 9.10 1.44
C ILE A 40 -12.23 9.40 2.61
N ASP A 41 -12.10 8.65 3.70
CA ASP A 41 -12.94 8.76 4.88
C ASP A 41 -12.35 9.74 5.91
N GLU A 42 -12.87 10.96 5.91
CA GLU A 42 -12.41 12.01 6.83
C GLU A 42 -12.68 11.67 8.30
N GLN A 43 -13.79 10.98 8.60
CA GLN A 43 -14.12 10.61 9.97
C GLN A 43 -13.10 9.60 10.52
N GLN A 44 -12.73 8.60 9.71
CA GLN A 44 -11.70 7.64 10.10
C GLN A 44 -10.31 8.28 10.23
N LEU A 45 -9.98 9.26 9.39
CA LEU A 45 -8.73 10.04 9.52
C LEU A 45 -8.68 10.79 10.85
N GLN A 46 -9.78 11.42 11.27
CA GLN A 46 -9.87 12.12 12.56
C GLN A 46 -9.75 11.15 13.74
N ILE A 47 -10.39 9.99 13.67
CA ILE A 47 -10.30 8.93 14.70
C ILE A 47 -8.84 8.44 14.80
N ALA A 48 -8.22 8.07 13.68
CA ALA A 48 -6.85 7.61 13.64
C ALA A 48 -5.85 8.65 14.17
N SER A 49 -6.04 9.92 13.81
CA SER A 49 -5.20 11.02 14.29
C SER A 49 -5.30 11.21 15.80
N LYS A 50 -6.51 11.13 16.36
CA LYS A 50 -6.74 11.23 17.81
C LYS A 50 -6.17 10.03 18.56
N GLU A 51 -6.32 8.82 18.01
CA GLU A 51 -5.78 7.59 18.62
C GLU A 51 -4.26 7.60 18.67
N ILE A 52 -3.60 8.00 17.58
CA ILE A 52 -2.14 8.04 17.50
C ILE A 52 -1.55 9.19 18.32
N ASN A 53 -2.19 10.34 18.33
CA ASN A 53 -1.80 11.54 19.08
C ASN A 53 -0.28 11.84 19.03
N ASN A 54 0.26 11.98 17.82
CA ASN A 54 1.68 12.22 17.58
C ASN A 54 1.89 13.46 16.72
N SER A 55 2.77 14.38 17.11
CA SER A 55 3.04 15.64 16.40
C SER A 55 3.65 15.44 15.01
N ASN A 56 4.26 14.29 14.73
CA ASN A 56 4.79 13.94 13.41
C ASN A 56 3.72 13.33 12.48
N LEU A 57 2.47 13.18 12.95
CA LEU A 57 1.36 12.73 12.12
C LEU A 57 0.56 13.91 11.60
N SER A 58 0.26 13.90 10.33
CA SER A 58 -0.76 14.74 9.70
C SER A 58 -1.62 13.91 8.77
N TYR A 59 -2.77 14.45 8.34
CA TYR A 59 -3.65 13.77 7.41
C TYR A 59 -4.27 14.73 6.39
N ASN A 60 -4.70 14.16 5.27
CA ASN A 60 -5.52 14.85 4.28
C ASN A 60 -6.60 13.89 3.77
N GLN A 61 -7.80 14.41 3.59
CA GLN A 61 -8.84 13.70 2.84
C GLN A 61 -8.46 13.75 1.36
N VAL A 62 -8.22 12.57 0.76
CA VAL A 62 -7.84 12.42 -0.65
C VAL A 62 -8.49 11.18 -1.22
N ASP A 63 -9.26 11.35 -2.28
CA ASP A 63 -9.68 10.25 -3.16
C ASP A 63 -8.56 9.97 -4.16
N VAL A 64 -7.88 8.82 -4.02
CA VAL A 64 -6.78 8.43 -4.91
C VAL A 64 -7.21 8.19 -6.35
N SER A 65 -8.49 7.91 -6.60
CA SER A 65 -9.04 7.77 -7.95
C SER A 65 -9.22 9.12 -8.67
N ASN A 66 -9.12 10.23 -7.93
CA ASN A 66 -9.21 11.58 -8.47
C ASN A 66 -7.81 12.20 -8.64
N PHE A 67 -7.33 12.26 -9.89
CA PHE A 67 -5.99 12.78 -10.21
C PHE A 67 -5.75 14.20 -9.69
N GLU A 68 -6.75 15.10 -9.77
CA GLU A 68 -6.59 16.49 -9.34
C GLU A 68 -6.44 16.58 -7.82
N GLN A 69 -7.20 15.81 -7.05
CA GLN A 69 -7.04 15.76 -5.59
C GLN A 69 -5.65 15.26 -5.20
N VAL A 70 -5.17 14.18 -5.83
CA VAL A 70 -3.82 13.66 -5.60
C VAL A 70 -2.77 14.72 -5.93
N ASN A 71 -2.85 15.36 -7.10
CA ASN A 71 -1.91 16.38 -7.53
C ASN A 71 -1.89 17.60 -6.57
N ASN A 72 -3.05 18.09 -6.18
CA ASN A 72 -3.18 19.21 -5.25
C ASN A 72 -2.61 18.88 -3.86
N ALA A 73 -2.85 17.66 -3.36
CA ALA A 73 -2.29 17.20 -2.10
C ALA A 73 -0.76 17.13 -2.14
N VAL A 74 -0.17 16.60 -3.23
CA VAL A 74 1.30 16.58 -3.44
C VAL A 74 1.86 18.00 -3.49
N LEU A 75 1.26 18.90 -4.28
CA LEU A 75 1.69 20.29 -4.38
C LEU A 75 1.67 21.01 -3.03
N LYS A 76 0.66 20.73 -2.19
CA LYS A 76 0.56 21.30 -0.84
C LYS A 76 1.72 20.85 0.05
N ILE A 77 2.06 19.57 0.03
CA ILE A 77 3.16 19.01 0.83
C ILE A 77 4.50 19.55 0.34
N THR A 78 4.72 19.53 -0.97
CA THR A 78 6.03 19.86 -1.57
C THR A 78 6.39 21.35 -1.53
N LYS A 79 5.46 22.23 -1.11
CA LYS A 79 5.75 23.64 -0.81
C LYS A 79 6.65 23.83 0.41
N SER A 80 6.57 22.94 1.40
CA SER A 80 7.26 23.10 2.69
C SER A 80 8.12 21.89 3.10
N SER A 81 7.94 20.74 2.45
CA SER A 81 8.69 19.51 2.76
C SER A 81 8.93 18.66 1.52
N SER A 82 9.83 17.68 1.62
CA SER A 82 9.97 16.63 0.60
C SER A 82 9.06 15.45 0.90
N ILE A 83 8.77 14.62 -0.09
CA ILE A 83 8.19 13.29 0.09
C ILE A 83 9.29 12.29 -0.23
N ASP A 84 9.70 11.54 0.79
CA ASP A 84 10.80 10.57 0.71
C ASP A 84 10.31 9.14 0.53
N ILE A 85 9.13 8.85 1.08
CA ILE A 85 8.53 7.53 1.08
C ILE A 85 7.09 7.64 0.61
N LEU A 86 6.71 6.74 -0.31
CA LEU A 86 5.32 6.59 -0.76
C LEU A 86 4.87 5.15 -0.53
N ILE A 87 3.79 4.99 0.24
CA ILE A 87 3.12 3.71 0.43
C ILE A 87 1.77 3.76 -0.27
N ASN A 88 1.67 3.12 -1.42
CA ASN A 88 0.42 2.94 -2.14
C ASN A 88 -0.33 1.75 -1.55
N ASN A 89 -1.15 2.00 -0.54
CA ASN A 89 -1.90 0.98 0.19
C ASN A 89 -3.42 1.07 -0.04
N ALA A 90 -3.96 2.23 -0.43
CA ALA A 90 -5.39 2.39 -0.70
C ALA A 90 -5.90 1.36 -1.71
N GLY A 91 -7.06 0.78 -1.41
CA GLY A 91 -7.67 -0.19 -2.32
C GLY A 91 -8.95 -0.80 -1.77
N ILE A 92 -9.74 -1.35 -2.67
CA ILE A 92 -10.97 -2.07 -2.38
C ILE A 92 -10.97 -3.43 -3.08
N THR A 93 -11.70 -4.40 -2.53
CA THR A 93 -11.82 -5.74 -3.12
C THR A 93 -12.87 -5.80 -4.23
N GLY A 94 -13.88 -4.94 -4.16
CA GLY A 94 -15.08 -5.05 -5.00
C GLY A 94 -15.95 -6.26 -4.63
N SER A 95 -16.98 -6.49 -5.42
CA SER A 95 -17.90 -7.61 -5.26
C SER A 95 -17.27 -8.94 -5.66
N ASN A 96 -17.84 -10.02 -5.11
CA ASN A 96 -17.54 -11.38 -5.52
C ASN A 96 -18.54 -11.82 -6.60
N ALA A 97 -18.09 -11.86 -7.86
CA ALA A 97 -18.88 -12.31 -8.99
C ALA A 97 -18.00 -13.00 -10.04
N THR A 98 -18.58 -13.90 -10.81
CA THR A 98 -17.91 -14.49 -11.98
C THR A 98 -17.65 -13.40 -13.04
N VAL A 99 -16.68 -13.59 -13.91
CA VAL A 99 -16.32 -12.59 -14.93
C VAL A 99 -17.52 -12.18 -15.80
N TRP A 100 -18.36 -13.12 -16.17
CA TRP A 100 -19.52 -12.87 -17.04
C TRP A 100 -20.73 -12.26 -16.32
N ASP A 101 -20.77 -12.29 -14.98
CA ASP A 101 -21.83 -11.70 -14.15
C ASP A 101 -21.37 -10.43 -13.42
N TYR A 102 -20.09 -10.02 -13.59
CA TYR A 102 -19.53 -8.87 -12.87
C TYR A 102 -20.11 -7.56 -13.40
N ASP A 103 -20.61 -6.71 -12.52
CA ASP A 103 -21.03 -5.36 -12.91
C ASP A 103 -19.88 -4.53 -13.45
N VAL A 104 -20.05 -3.96 -14.64
CA VAL A 104 -18.98 -3.24 -15.36
C VAL A 104 -18.56 -1.97 -14.62
N ASN A 105 -19.48 -1.24 -14.00
CA ASN A 105 -19.16 -0.01 -13.29
C ASN A 105 -18.38 -0.31 -12.02
N GLU A 106 -18.77 -1.36 -11.31
CA GLU A 106 -18.04 -1.79 -10.12
C GLU A 106 -16.65 -2.34 -10.47
N TRP A 107 -16.55 -3.09 -11.58
CA TRP A 107 -15.28 -3.58 -12.10
C TRP A 107 -14.32 -2.41 -12.39
N ASN A 108 -14.81 -1.38 -13.09
CA ASN A 108 -14.06 -0.16 -13.41
C ASN A 108 -13.64 0.58 -12.13
N LYS A 109 -14.55 0.74 -11.16
CA LYS A 109 -14.26 1.39 -9.89
C LYS A 109 -13.12 0.70 -9.13
N VAL A 110 -13.07 -0.64 -9.15
CA VAL A 110 -11.96 -1.39 -8.54
C VAL A 110 -10.64 -1.06 -9.23
N LEU A 111 -10.60 -0.99 -10.56
CA LEU A 111 -9.41 -0.60 -11.32
C LEU A 111 -9.00 0.85 -11.05
N GLU A 112 -9.96 1.76 -11.04
CA GLU A 112 -9.72 3.19 -10.79
C GLU A 112 -9.06 3.42 -9.43
N ILE A 113 -9.59 2.83 -8.37
CA ILE A 113 -9.05 3.01 -7.03
C ILE A 113 -7.71 2.29 -6.88
N ASN A 114 -7.64 0.98 -7.20
CA ASN A 114 -6.45 0.20 -6.90
C ASN A 114 -5.29 0.50 -7.85
N LEU A 115 -5.54 0.49 -9.17
CA LEU A 115 -4.48 0.60 -10.18
C LEU A 115 -4.21 2.05 -10.58
N LEU A 116 -5.26 2.78 -11.03
CA LEU A 116 -5.06 4.16 -11.45
C LEU A 116 -4.70 5.06 -10.29
N GLY A 117 -5.27 4.86 -9.09
CA GLY A 117 -4.88 5.58 -7.88
C GLY A 117 -3.40 5.40 -7.55
N THR A 118 -2.88 4.17 -7.63
CA THR A 118 -1.45 3.88 -7.48
C THR A 118 -0.62 4.61 -8.54
N PHE A 119 -1.06 4.59 -9.80
CA PHE A 119 -0.39 5.30 -10.90
C PHE A 119 -0.40 6.83 -10.68
N TYR A 120 -1.52 7.41 -10.25
CA TYR A 120 -1.62 8.87 -10.02
C TYR A 120 -0.69 9.33 -8.90
N CYS A 121 -0.61 8.57 -7.81
CA CYS A 121 0.35 8.86 -6.73
C CYS A 121 1.79 8.77 -7.22
N CYS A 122 2.17 7.72 -7.94
CA CYS A 122 3.49 7.61 -8.52
C CYS A 122 3.80 8.75 -9.50
N LYS A 123 2.88 9.03 -10.45
CA LYS A 123 3.04 10.08 -11.46
C LYS A 123 3.30 11.45 -10.85
N THR A 124 2.63 11.78 -9.75
CA THR A 124 2.74 13.11 -9.12
C THR A 124 3.93 13.21 -8.17
N ILE A 125 4.30 12.14 -7.47
CA ILE A 125 5.35 12.18 -6.44
C ILE A 125 6.74 11.91 -7.01
N VAL A 126 6.88 10.99 -7.97
CA VAL A 126 8.18 10.59 -8.55
C VAL A 126 9.01 11.76 -9.07
N PRO A 127 8.48 12.78 -9.77
CA PRO A 127 9.27 13.94 -10.20
C PRO A 127 9.98 14.68 -9.05
N HIS A 128 9.34 14.74 -7.87
CA HIS A 128 9.92 15.35 -6.67
C HIS A 128 11.04 14.46 -6.07
N MET A 129 10.85 13.13 -6.08
CA MET A 129 11.89 12.18 -5.66
C MET A 129 13.11 12.22 -6.61
N ILE A 130 12.89 12.32 -7.92
CA ILE A 130 13.96 12.46 -8.92
C ILE A 130 14.78 13.73 -8.65
N LYS A 131 14.13 14.87 -8.43
CA LYS A 131 14.80 16.14 -8.14
C LYS A 131 15.67 16.07 -6.88
N LYS A 132 15.25 15.30 -5.87
CA LYS A 132 16.00 15.09 -4.62
C LYS A 132 17.05 13.97 -4.75
N ASN A 133 16.95 13.13 -5.78
CA ASN A 133 17.67 11.87 -5.95
C ASN A 133 17.52 10.92 -4.74
N TYR A 134 16.29 10.85 -4.22
CA TYR A 134 15.94 9.93 -3.14
C TYR A 134 14.46 9.57 -3.18
N GLY A 135 14.17 8.28 -3.02
CA GLY A 135 12.80 7.80 -2.90
C GLY A 135 12.71 6.33 -2.53
N ARG A 136 11.69 5.98 -1.75
CA ARG A 136 11.28 4.61 -1.46
C ARG A 136 9.79 4.47 -1.71
N ILE A 137 9.44 3.65 -2.69
CA ILE A 137 8.04 3.42 -3.08
C ILE A 137 7.68 1.97 -2.80
N VAL A 138 6.66 1.74 -2.00
CA VAL A 138 6.12 0.41 -1.73
C VAL A 138 4.67 0.37 -2.20
N ASN A 139 4.42 -0.49 -3.19
CA ASN A 139 3.09 -0.71 -3.75
C ASN A 139 2.47 -1.97 -3.12
N VAL A 140 1.35 -1.81 -2.43
CA VAL A 140 0.63 -2.94 -1.82
C VAL A 140 -0.20 -3.65 -2.89
N ALA A 141 0.38 -4.71 -3.44
CA ALA A 141 -0.31 -5.62 -4.34
C ALA A 141 -1.12 -6.68 -3.54
N SER A 142 -1.10 -7.91 -3.93
CA SER A 142 -1.74 -9.05 -3.26
C SER A 142 -1.28 -10.35 -3.89
N VAL A 143 -1.37 -11.45 -3.16
CA VAL A 143 -1.29 -12.80 -3.77
C VAL A 143 -2.33 -12.98 -4.88
N ALA A 144 -3.48 -12.32 -4.78
CA ALA A 144 -4.50 -12.35 -5.84
C ALA A 144 -4.00 -11.78 -7.17
N GLY A 145 -3.03 -10.87 -7.15
CA GLY A 145 -2.39 -10.35 -8.37
C GLY A 145 -1.35 -11.31 -8.96
N LYS A 146 -0.90 -12.31 -8.23
CA LYS A 146 -0.01 -13.38 -8.69
C LYS A 146 -0.80 -14.60 -9.17
N ASP A 147 -1.69 -15.10 -8.31
CA ASP A 147 -2.36 -16.39 -8.50
C ASP A 147 -3.71 -16.25 -9.22
N GLY A 148 -4.34 -15.07 -9.15
CA GLY A 148 -5.75 -14.89 -9.49
C GLY A 148 -6.67 -15.51 -8.42
N ASN A 149 -7.79 -14.85 -8.12
CA ASN A 149 -8.81 -15.42 -7.25
C ASN A 149 -10.13 -15.59 -8.03
N PRO A 150 -10.74 -16.77 -8.01
CA PRO A 150 -12.09 -16.95 -8.55
C PRO A 150 -13.07 -15.95 -7.91
N ASN A 151 -13.96 -15.41 -8.70
CA ASN A 151 -14.97 -14.40 -8.33
C ASN A 151 -14.41 -13.04 -7.86
N ALA A 152 -13.13 -12.77 -8.06
CA ALA A 152 -12.49 -11.49 -7.73
C ALA A 152 -11.62 -10.99 -8.89
N SER A 153 -12.14 -11.07 -10.12
CA SER A 153 -11.37 -10.76 -11.33
C SER A 153 -10.91 -9.32 -11.39
N ALA A 154 -11.76 -8.35 -11.03
CA ALA A 154 -11.39 -6.93 -10.99
C ALA A 154 -10.21 -6.68 -10.04
N TYR A 155 -10.31 -7.18 -8.82
CA TYR A 155 -9.26 -7.06 -7.81
C TYR A 155 -7.96 -7.73 -8.25
N SER A 156 -8.03 -8.98 -8.73
CA SER A 156 -6.87 -9.73 -9.22
C SER A 156 -6.18 -8.99 -10.37
N SER A 157 -6.95 -8.49 -11.34
CA SER A 157 -6.43 -7.73 -12.48
C SER A 157 -5.76 -6.43 -12.04
N ALA A 158 -6.40 -5.67 -11.12
CA ALA A 158 -5.82 -4.44 -10.58
C ALA A 158 -4.48 -4.73 -9.85
N LYS A 159 -4.45 -5.76 -9.00
CA LYS A 159 -3.25 -6.12 -8.23
C LYS A 159 -2.13 -6.70 -9.11
N ALA A 160 -2.46 -7.41 -10.18
CA ALA A 160 -1.51 -7.81 -11.22
C ALA A 160 -0.95 -6.58 -11.99
N GLY A 161 -1.81 -5.62 -12.32
CA GLY A 161 -1.40 -4.35 -12.92
C GLY A 161 -0.43 -3.56 -12.05
N ILE A 162 -0.64 -3.53 -10.72
CA ILE A 162 0.29 -2.91 -9.76
C ILE A 162 1.67 -3.58 -9.80
N ILE A 163 1.73 -4.90 -9.91
CA ILE A 163 2.99 -5.64 -10.06
C ILE A 163 3.71 -5.22 -11.35
N GLY A 164 2.98 -5.14 -12.46
CA GLY A 164 3.52 -4.66 -13.74
C GLY A 164 4.04 -3.23 -13.66
N LEU A 165 3.24 -2.31 -13.10
CA LEU A 165 3.63 -0.91 -12.88
C LEU A 165 4.90 -0.79 -12.02
N THR A 166 4.98 -1.57 -10.93
CA THR A 166 6.15 -1.61 -10.04
C THR A 166 7.43 -1.99 -10.78
N LYS A 167 7.35 -3.03 -11.62
CA LYS A 167 8.50 -3.51 -12.39
C LYS A 167 8.96 -2.49 -13.44
N SER A 168 8.02 -1.84 -14.13
CA SER A 168 8.35 -0.80 -15.10
C SER A 168 9.00 0.41 -14.42
N LEU A 169 8.32 0.98 -13.43
CA LEU A 169 8.79 2.18 -12.74
C LEU A 169 10.13 1.95 -12.01
N GLY A 170 10.32 0.78 -11.38
CA GLY A 170 11.56 0.44 -10.72
C GLY A 170 12.75 0.34 -11.68
N LYS A 171 12.53 -0.12 -12.92
CA LYS A 171 13.57 -0.13 -13.98
C LYS A 171 13.84 1.27 -14.55
N GLU A 172 12.80 2.09 -14.70
CA GLU A 172 12.93 3.48 -15.17
C GLU A 172 13.74 4.35 -14.19
N LEU A 173 13.76 4.00 -12.92
CA LEU A 173 14.44 4.73 -11.84
C LEU A 173 15.72 4.05 -11.33
N ALA A 174 16.17 2.97 -11.98
CA ALA A 174 17.28 2.14 -11.50
C ALA A 174 18.64 2.86 -11.44
N ASP A 175 18.81 3.93 -12.20
CA ASP A 175 20.00 4.79 -12.19
C ASP A 175 20.00 5.86 -11.07
N LYS A 176 18.95 5.90 -10.25
CA LYS A 176 18.76 6.88 -9.20
C LYS A 176 18.69 6.20 -7.82
N ASN A 177 18.88 6.96 -6.76
CA ASN A 177 18.66 6.45 -5.40
C ASN A 177 17.14 6.38 -5.07
N ILE A 178 16.39 5.71 -5.97
CA ILE A 178 14.95 5.51 -5.83
C ILE A 178 14.65 4.03 -6.02
N ALA A 179 14.10 3.39 -4.98
CA ALA A 179 13.66 2.00 -5.04
C ALA A 179 12.13 1.91 -5.11
N VAL A 180 11.64 1.07 -6.02
CA VAL A 180 10.20 0.82 -6.21
C VAL A 180 9.95 -0.67 -6.11
N ASN A 181 9.21 -1.09 -5.08
CA ASN A 181 8.94 -2.50 -4.84
C ASN A 181 7.45 -2.75 -4.57
N ALA A 182 7.00 -3.96 -4.84
CA ALA A 182 5.66 -4.42 -4.47
C ALA A 182 5.72 -5.41 -3.32
N VAL A 183 4.68 -5.43 -2.51
CA VAL A 183 4.46 -6.46 -1.48
C VAL A 183 3.17 -7.20 -1.79
N THR A 184 3.19 -8.54 -1.70
CA THR A 184 2.03 -9.39 -2.00
C THR A 184 1.56 -10.14 -0.74
N PRO A 185 0.76 -9.46 0.13
CA PRO A 185 0.20 -10.10 1.30
C PRO A 185 -0.89 -11.13 0.93
N SER A 186 -1.03 -12.15 1.78
CA SER A 186 -2.24 -12.95 1.88
C SER A 186 -3.26 -12.27 2.81
N THR A 187 -4.28 -13.02 3.21
CA THR A 187 -5.28 -12.52 4.17
C THR A 187 -4.64 -12.19 5.51
N ALA A 188 -4.90 -10.99 5.99
CA ALA A 188 -4.40 -10.52 7.29
C ALA A 188 -5.46 -10.62 8.37
N ASN A 189 -4.99 -10.76 9.60
CA ASN A 189 -5.81 -10.71 10.81
C ASN A 189 -6.30 -9.27 11.04
N THR A 190 -7.48 -8.97 10.55
CA THR A 190 -8.13 -7.66 10.67
C THR A 190 -9.58 -7.82 11.12
N LYS A 191 -10.19 -6.75 11.59
CA LYS A 191 -11.62 -6.73 12.00
C LYS A 191 -12.59 -7.26 10.94
N ILE A 192 -12.19 -7.37 9.68
CA ILE A 192 -12.99 -7.96 8.60
C ILE A 192 -13.24 -9.45 8.87
N LEU A 193 -12.30 -10.16 9.51
CA LEU A 193 -12.47 -11.59 9.84
C LEU A 193 -13.62 -11.84 10.82
N ASP A 194 -13.87 -10.89 11.73
CA ASP A 194 -14.95 -11.00 12.73
C ASP A 194 -16.35 -11.03 12.09
N GLN A 195 -16.46 -10.59 10.83
CA GLN A 195 -17.68 -10.54 10.04
C GLN A 195 -17.88 -11.76 9.13
N MET A 196 -16.91 -12.68 9.11
CA MET A 196 -16.90 -13.84 8.22
C MET A 196 -17.37 -15.10 8.95
N SER A 197 -18.01 -16.03 8.21
CA SER A 197 -18.36 -17.32 8.77
C SER A 197 -17.12 -18.18 9.02
N ASP A 198 -17.16 -19.03 10.06
CA ASP A 198 -16.09 -19.98 10.40
C ASP A 198 -15.70 -20.86 9.20
N LYS A 199 -16.67 -21.24 8.37
CA LYS A 199 -16.45 -22.04 7.17
C LYS A 199 -15.56 -21.27 6.17
N HIS A 200 -15.83 -19.97 5.99
CA HIS A 200 -15.05 -19.13 5.09
C HIS A 200 -13.63 -18.87 5.61
N VAL A 201 -13.51 -18.61 6.92
CA VAL A 201 -12.22 -18.45 7.60
C VAL A 201 -11.38 -19.71 7.45
N LYS A 202 -11.94 -20.90 7.71
CA LYS A 202 -11.24 -22.18 7.51
C LYS A 202 -10.81 -22.40 6.06
N TYR A 203 -11.68 -22.05 5.09
CA TYR A 203 -11.34 -22.14 3.67
C TYR A 203 -10.15 -21.24 3.32
N MET A 204 -10.12 -19.99 3.79
CA MET A 204 -9.00 -19.08 3.55
C MET A 204 -7.71 -19.59 4.18
N LEU A 205 -7.78 -20.09 5.42
CA LEU A 205 -6.62 -20.67 6.11
C LEU A 205 -6.08 -21.91 5.41
N SER A 206 -6.94 -22.74 4.83
CA SER A 206 -6.49 -23.93 4.08
C SER A 206 -5.62 -23.61 2.86
N LYS A 207 -5.63 -22.35 2.39
CA LYS A 207 -4.78 -21.89 1.29
C LYS A 207 -3.42 -21.37 1.76
N VAL A 208 -3.21 -21.21 3.06
CA VAL A 208 -1.98 -20.65 3.63
C VAL A 208 -1.18 -21.77 4.31
N PRO A 209 -0.04 -22.22 3.79
CA PRO A 209 0.76 -23.29 4.39
C PRO A 209 1.19 -23.04 5.84
N ARG A 210 1.40 -21.78 6.24
CA ARG A 210 1.67 -21.42 7.64
C ARG A 210 0.48 -21.61 8.59
N ALA A 211 -0.70 -21.98 8.09
CA ALA A 211 -1.93 -22.27 8.83
C ALA A 211 -2.40 -21.17 9.80
N ARG A 212 -2.02 -19.93 9.54
CA ARG A 212 -2.49 -18.74 10.25
C ARG A 212 -2.58 -17.53 9.32
N PHE A 213 -3.32 -16.52 9.73
CA PHE A 213 -3.34 -15.24 9.02
C PHE A 213 -2.06 -14.44 9.26
N LEU A 214 -1.80 -13.51 8.35
CA LEU A 214 -0.74 -12.52 8.46
C LEU A 214 -1.08 -11.52 9.57
N GLU A 215 -0.15 -11.26 10.48
CA GLU A 215 -0.29 -10.19 11.46
C GLU A 215 0.10 -8.84 10.85
N LEU A 216 -0.58 -7.77 11.26
CA LEU A 216 -0.33 -6.42 10.75
C LEU A 216 1.12 -6.01 10.99
N GLU A 217 1.68 -6.35 12.16
CA GLU A 217 3.05 -6.04 12.51
C GLU A 217 4.09 -6.73 11.62
N GLU A 218 3.83 -7.95 11.15
CA GLU A 218 4.72 -8.66 10.23
C GLU A 218 4.78 -7.93 8.88
N PHE A 219 3.61 -7.47 8.41
CA PHE A 219 3.51 -6.70 7.18
C PHE A 219 4.23 -5.35 7.28
N SER A 220 3.93 -4.57 8.31
CA SER A 220 4.54 -3.26 8.52
C SER A 220 6.05 -3.35 8.76
N SER A 221 6.56 -4.45 9.33
CA SER A 221 7.99 -4.69 9.47
C SER A 221 8.70 -4.81 8.12
N LEU A 222 8.12 -5.57 7.18
CA LEU A 222 8.64 -5.69 5.83
C LEU A 222 8.59 -4.35 5.09
N VAL A 223 7.49 -3.61 5.23
CA VAL A 223 7.34 -2.27 4.62
C VAL A 223 8.36 -1.29 5.19
N CYS A 224 8.65 -1.34 6.49
CA CYS A 224 9.69 -0.50 7.10
C CYS A 224 11.07 -0.78 6.50
N TRP A 225 11.44 -2.05 6.35
CA TRP A 225 12.71 -2.40 5.71
C TRP A 225 12.76 -1.92 4.25
N LEU A 226 11.71 -2.16 3.47
CA LEU A 226 11.64 -1.70 2.07
C LEU A 226 11.73 -0.19 1.92
N SER A 227 11.33 0.55 2.95
CA SER A 227 11.31 2.01 2.98
C SER A 227 12.59 2.63 3.57
N SER A 228 13.50 1.84 4.10
CA SER A 228 14.69 2.28 4.81
C SER A 228 15.92 2.41 3.90
N GLU A 229 17.02 2.96 4.44
CA GLU A 229 18.31 3.04 3.74
C GLU A 229 18.93 1.64 3.53
N GLU A 230 18.63 0.66 4.39
CA GLU A 230 19.11 -0.72 4.25
C GLU A 230 18.63 -1.37 2.95
N ASN A 231 17.50 -0.93 2.41
CA ASN A 231 17.06 -1.31 1.07
C ASN A 231 17.68 -0.40 -0.01
N SER A 232 18.97 -0.55 -0.25
CA SER A 232 19.70 0.24 -1.25
C SER A 232 19.82 -0.43 -2.61
N PHE A 233 19.56 -1.75 -2.72
CA PHE A 233 19.80 -2.51 -3.96
C PHE A 233 18.54 -3.14 -4.55
N SER A 234 17.51 -3.45 -3.75
CA SER A 234 16.29 -4.07 -4.25
C SER A 234 15.34 -3.04 -4.85
N THR A 235 15.12 -3.13 -6.15
CA THR A 235 14.10 -2.36 -6.90
C THR A 235 13.44 -3.23 -7.95
N ALA A 236 12.25 -2.87 -8.41
CA ALA A 236 11.42 -3.61 -9.35
C ALA A 236 11.06 -5.04 -8.89
N ALA A 237 11.21 -5.32 -7.60
CA ALA A 237 10.99 -6.64 -7.00
C ALA A 237 9.58 -6.77 -6.44
N VAL A 238 9.16 -8.04 -6.29
CA VAL A 238 7.88 -8.42 -5.68
C VAL A 238 8.18 -9.25 -4.45
N PHE A 239 7.93 -8.69 -3.29
CA PHE A 239 8.18 -9.34 -2.00
C PHE A 239 6.94 -10.08 -1.53
N ASP A 240 7.02 -11.40 -1.49
CA ASP A 240 5.94 -12.24 -1.02
C ASP A 240 5.86 -12.26 0.51
N ILE A 241 4.65 -12.05 1.03
CA ILE A 241 4.34 -12.24 2.45
C ILE A 241 3.02 -13.00 2.59
N SER A 242 2.93 -14.11 1.86
CA SER A 242 1.71 -14.92 1.74
C SER A 242 1.65 -16.11 2.70
N GLY A 243 2.69 -16.34 3.50
CA GLY A 243 2.79 -17.52 4.33
C GLY A 243 2.97 -18.81 3.54
N GLY A 244 3.58 -18.72 2.35
CA GLY A 244 3.85 -19.84 1.45
C GLY A 244 2.70 -20.16 0.47
N ARG A 245 1.64 -19.31 0.42
CA ARG A 245 0.52 -19.52 -0.51
C ARG A 245 0.94 -19.33 -1.96
N SER A 246 1.80 -18.36 -2.24
CA SER A 246 2.37 -18.11 -3.55
C SER A 246 3.89 -18.25 -3.49
N THR A 247 4.52 -18.80 -4.54
CA THR A 247 5.94 -19.20 -4.53
C THR A 247 6.79 -18.62 -5.65
N TYR A 248 6.28 -17.65 -6.41
CA TYR A 248 7.04 -17.01 -7.50
C TYR A 248 7.01 -15.49 -7.41
#